data_fe7ab4003bce639553c366a16c803214
#
_entry.id   fe7ab4003bce639553c366a16c803214
#
_cell.length_a   1.000
_cell.length_b   1.000
_cell.length_c   1.000
_cell.angle_alpha   90.00
_cell.angle_beta   90.00
_cell.angle_gamma   90.00
#
_symmetry.space_group_name_H-M   'P 1'
#
loop_
_entity.id
_entity.type
_entity.pdbx_description
1 polymer ?
#
loop_
_entity_poly.entity_id
_entity_poly.type
_entity_poly.pdbx_seq_one_letter_code
_entity_poly.pdbx_strand_id
1 'polypeptide(L)'
;MGQQTFEFLLLAMSALAVIVFVALYYVRAGYGIFHTPKWGLSVNNKLGWVLMEAPVFLVMLYLWWNSSVRFDAAPFLFFLLFELHYFQRSFIFPFLMKGKSRMPLAIMLMGVVFNVLNGLMQGEWLFYLAPEGLYTDAWLSTPSFWFGIILFFIGMGINLHSDSVIRHLRKPGDTRHYLPQKGMYRYVTSGNYFGELVEWIGFAVLTCSPAAWVFVLWTFANLAPRANSIRNRYREEFGKDAVGKRKE
;
A
#
# COMPACT_ATOMS: atom_id res chain seq x y z
N MET A 1 -4.36 17.29 -15.63
CA MET A 1 -3.43 18.37 -15.13
C MET A 1 -2.38 18.67 -16.20
N GLY A 2 -1.64 19.82 -16.16
CA GLY A 2 -0.56 20.08 -17.12
C GLY A 2 0.72 19.31 -16.78
N GLN A 3 1.55 19.00 -17.81
CA GLN A 3 2.79 18.22 -17.67
C GLN A 3 3.74 18.78 -16.59
N GLN A 4 4.01 20.08 -16.59
CA GLN A 4 4.89 20.72 -15.59
C GLN A 4 4.36 20.57 -14.16
N THR A 5 3.04 20.73 -13.97
CA THR A 5 2.40 20.54 -12.65
C THR A 5 2.52 19.10 -12.18
N PHE A 6 2.40 18.14 -13.10
CA PHE A 6 2.56 16.73 -12.81
C PHE A 6 4.00 16.38 -12.39
N GLU A 7 4.99 16.88 -13.15
CA GLU A 7 6.41 16.68 -12.82
C GLU A 7 6.78 17.28 -11.45
N PHE A 8 6.28 18.49 -11.19
CA PHE A 8 6.43 19.11 -9.86
C PHE A 8 5.77 18.27 -8.76
N LEU A 9 4.58 17.73 -9.00
CA LEU A 9 3.89 16.85 -8.05
C LEU A 9 4.73 15.60 -7.76
N LEU A 10 5.27 14.92 -8.78
CA LEU A 10 6.12 13.76 -8.61
C LEU A 10 7.39 14.09 -7.81
N LEU A 11 8.04 15.21 -8.10
CA LEU A 11 9.22 15.65 -7.38
C LEU A 11 8.90 15.97 -5.90
N ALA A 12 7.83 16.72 -5.66
CA ALA A 12 7.38 17.07 -4.31
C ALA A 12 7.02 15.81 -3.50
N MET A 13 6.30 14.87 -4.11
CA MET A 13 5.94 13.61 -3.48
C MET A 13 7.18 12.73 -3.21
N SER A 14 8.15 12.71 -4.11
CA SER A 14 9.41 11.98 -3.88
C SER A 14 10.21 12.57 -2.72
N ALA A 15 10.35 13.89 -2.68
CA ALA A 15 11.04 14.58 -1.58
C ALA A 15 10.32 14.33 -0.24
N LEU A 16 9.00 14.44 -0.23
CA LEU A 16 8.18 14.19 0.96
C LEU A 16 8.28 12.73 1.43
N ALA A 17 8.36 11.76 0.50
CA ALA A 17 8.58 10.35 0.85
C ALA A 17 9.90 10.15 1.61
N VAL A 18 10.98 10.79 1.19
CA VAL A 18 12.27 10.74 1.89
C VAL A 18 12.17 11.34 3.29
N ILE A 19 11.50 12.50 3.43
CA ILE A 19 11.28 13.16 4.73
C ILE A 19 10.47 12.23 5.65
N VAL A 20 9.38 11.64 5.14
CA VAL A 20 8.53 10.72 5.91
C VAL A 20 9.29 9.45 6.30
N PHE A 21 10.09 8.89 5.40
CA PHE A 21 10.95 7.75 5.70
C PHE A 21 11.84 8.00 6.92
N VAL A 22 12.55 9.14 6.91
CA VAL A 22 13.42 9.52 8.04
C VAL A 22 12.59 9.76 9.31
N ALA A 23 11.50 10.54 9.20
CA ALA A 23 10.65 10.88 10.33
C ALA A 23 10.06 9.64 11.03
N LEU A 24 9.69 8.60 10.28
CA LEU A 24 9.07 7.38 10.83
C LEU A 24 10.04 6.49 11.64
N TYR A 25 11.35 6.72 11.58
CA TYR A 25 12.30 6.08 12.51
C TYR A 25 12.29 6.76 13.89
N TYR A 26 11.91 8.04 13.98
CA TYR A 26 11.84 8.81 15.21
C TYR A 26 10.42 8.88 15.79
N VAL A 27 9.40 8.92 14.92
CA VAL A 27 8.00 9.06 15.31
C VAL A 27 7.21 7.84 14.86
N ARG A 28 6.78 7.01 15.81
CA ARG A 28 5.96 5.83 15.51
C ARG A 28 4.52 6.26 15.19
N ALA A 29 4.00 5.85 14.06
CA ALA A 29 2.58 6.06 13.71
C ALA A 29 1.67 5.33 14.72
N GLY A 30 0.85 6.07 15.43
CA GLY A 30 0.09 5.62 16.60
C GLY A 30 -1.19 4.84 16.30
N TYR A 31 -1.19 3.92 15.34
CA TYR A 31 -2.35 3.06 15.04
C TYR A 31 -2.01 1.57 15.09
N GLY A 32 -3.03 0.71 15.10
CA GLY A 32 -2.87 -0.73 15.23
C GLY A 32 -2.21 -1.11 16.57
N ILE A 33 -1.14 -1.92 16.52
CA ILE A 33 -0.41 -2.37 17.72
C ILE A 33 0.34 -1.24 18.44
N PHE A 34 0.52 -0.07 17.80
CA PHE A 34 1.16 1.13 18.36
C PHE A 34 0.15 2.22 18.73
N HIS A 35 -1.15 1.89 18.79
CA HIS A 35 -2.17 2.87 19.15
C HIS A 35 -1.85 3.58 20.46
N THR A 36 -1.93 4.91 20.44
CA THR A 36 -1.70 5.78 21.60
C THR A 36 -2.62 6.99 21.55
N PRO A 37 -3.15 7.45 22.72
CA PRO A 37 -3.98 8.66 22.80
C PRO A 37 -3.24 9.96 22.46
N LYS A 38 -1.91 9.95 22.39
CA LYS A 38 -1.08 11.13 22.02
C LYS A 38 -1.41 11.70 20.64
N TRP A 39 -2.04 10.91 19.76
CA TRP A 39 -2.46 11.35 18.41
C TRP A 39 -3.86 11.99 18.38
N GLY A 40 -4.45 12.28 19.55
CA GLY A 40 -5.72 12.97 19.70
C GLY A 40 -6.95 12.08 19.47
N LEU A 41 -8.01 12.67 18.92
CA LEU A 41 -9.27 11.97 18.67
C LEU A 41 -9.10 10.75 17.79
N SER A 42 -9.86 9.71 18.07
CA SER A 42 -9.79 8.45 17.34
C SER A 42 -11.16 7.98 16.90
N VAL A 43 -11.25 7.44 15.68
CA VAL A 43 -12.45 6.84 15.09
C VAL A 43 -12.41 5.31 15.17
N ASN A 44 -13.53 4.67 14.84
CA ASN A 44 -13.56 3.22 14.67
C ASN A 44 -12.55 2.81 13.58
N ASN A 45 -11.71 1.82 13.86
CA ASN A 45 -10.61 1.44 12.98
C ASN A 45 -11.09 0.94 11.61
N LYS A 46 -12.19 0.20 11.54
CA LYS A 46 -12.76 -0.27 10.26
C LYS A 46 -13.24 0.90 9.41
N LEU A 47 -13.99 1.82 10.01
CA LEU A 47 -14.45 3.03 9.33
C LEU A 47 -13.27 3.90 8.90
N GLY A 48 -12.27 4.05 9.79
CA GLY A 48 -11.03 4.78 9.49
C GLY A 48 -10.30 4.23 8.27
N TRP A 49 -10.20 2.91 8.14
CA TRP A 49 -9.61 2.27 6.96
C TRP A 49 -10.43 2.51 5.69
N VAL A 50 -11.75 2.35 5.73
CA VAL A 50 -12.60 2.63 4.56
C VAL A 50 -12.44 4.09 4.11
N LEU A 51 -12.56 5.04 5.03
CA LEU A 51 -12.46 6.47 4.70
C LEU A 51 -11.06 6.89 4.24
N MET A 52 -10.03 6.22 4.72
CA MET A 52 -8.64 6.50 4.35
C MET A 52 -8.31 5.97 2.94
N GLU A 53 -8.77 4.77 2.61
CA GLU A 53 -8.38 4.08 1.37
C GLU A 53 -9.38 4.29 0.22
N ALA A 54 -10.67 4.52 0.47
CA ALA A 54 -11.65 4.74 -0.59
C ALA A 54 -11.36 5.96 -1.50
N PRO A 55 -10.76 7.07 -1.03
CA PRO A 55 -10.46 8.20 -1.89
C PRO A 55 -9.61 7.87 -3.12
N VAL A 56 -8.58 7.03 -3.00
CA VAL A 56 -7.75 6.67 -4.16
C VAL A 56 -8.54 5.88 -5.20
N PHE A 57 -9.37 4.92 -4.75
CA PHE A 57 -10.29 4.17 -5.61
C PHE A 57 -11.23 5.12 -6.36
N LEU A 58 -11.87 6.06 -5.67
CA LEU A 58 -12.81 7.00 -6.29
C LEU A 58 -12.14 7.97 -7.25
N VAL A 59 -10.95 8.48 -6.92
CA VAL A 59 -10.18 9.37 -7.81
C VAL A 59 -9.76 8.63 -9.08
N MET A 60 -9.24 7.42 -8.94
CA MET A 60 -8.83 6.60 -10.08
C MET A 60 -10.01 6.25 -10.99
N LEU A 61 -11.13 5.83 -10.40
CA LEU A 61 -12.39 5.57 -11.12
C LEU A 61 -12.89 6.82 -11.87
N TYR A 62 -12.85 7.99 -11.22
CA TYR A 62 -13.26 9.25 -11.84
C TYR A 62 -12.38 9.61 -13.04
N LEU A 63 -11.05 9.52 -12.90
CA LEU A 63 -10.11 9.84 -13.97
C LEU A 63 -10.24 8.85 -15.14
N TRP A 64 -10.36 7.56 -14.85
CA TRP A 64 -10.60 6.55 -15.85
C TRP A 64 -11.90 6.82 -16.63
N TRP A 65 -13.00 7.09 -15.91
CA TRP A 65 -14.32 7.30 -16.53
C TRP A 65 -14.34 8.47 -17.52
N ASN A 66 -13.61 9.53 -17.22
CA ASN A 66 -13.53 10.74 -18.05
C ASN A 66 -12.43 10.67 -19.13
N SER A 67 -11.67 9.58 -19.22
CA SER A 67 -10.58 9.43 -20.19
C SER A 67 -11.09 8.98 -21.55
N SER A 68 -10.44 9.46 -22.62
CA SER A 68 -10.66 8.99 -24.00
C SER A 68 -10.09 7.59 -24.23
N VAL A 69 -9.04 7.20 -23.50
CA VAL A 69 -8.36 5.89 -23.61
C VAL A 69 -8.88 4.85 -22.61
N ARG A 70 -10.02 5.11 -21.96
CA ARG A 70 -10.54 4.27 -20.86
C ARG A 70 -10.79 2.81 -21.26
N PHE A 71 -11.04 2.49 -22.52
CA PHE A 71 -11.26 1.13 -23.01
C PHE A 71 -10.12 0.60 -23.88
N ASP A 72 -9.02 1.33 -24.01
CA ASP A 72 -7.81 0.81 -24.63
C ASP A 72 -7.26 -0.30 -23.73
N ALA A 73 -6.84 -1.44 -24.34
CA ALA A 73 -6.62 -2.67 -23.60
C ALA A 73 -5.57 -2.54 -22.48
N ALA A 74 -4.44 -1.87 -22.73
CA ALA A 74 -3.40 -1.73 -21.72
C ALA A 74 -3.79 -0.75 -20.58
N PRO A 75 -4.23 0.50 -20.83
CA PRO A 75 -4.73 1.39 -19.78
C PRO A 75 -5.89 0.80 -18.98
N PHE A 76 -6.81 0.10 -19.63
CA PHE A 76 -7.93 -0.54 -18.94
C PHE A 76 -7.46 -1.66 -18.01
N LEU A 77 -6.52 -2.48 -18.43
CA LEU A 77 -5.98 -3.54 -17.58
C LEU A 77 -5.19 -2.97 -16.39
N PHE A 78 -4.42 -1.88 -16.59
CA PHE A 78 -3.73 -1.20 -15.50
C PHE A 78 -4.72 -0.62 -14.48
N PHE A 79 -5.81 -0.03 -14.96
CA PHE A 79 -6.91 0.40 -14.12
C PHE A 79 -7.48 -0.76 -13.30
N LEU A 80 -7.83 -1.87 -13.93
CA LEU A 80 -8.40 -3.03 -13.23
C LEU A 80 -7.45 -3.59 -12.15
N LEU A 81 -6.15 -3.68 -12.41
CA LEU A 81 -5.17 -4.17 -11.44
C LEU A 81 -5.05 -3.21 -10.24
N PHE A 82 -5.01 -1.91 -10.50
CA PHE A 82 -4.97 -0.90 -9.45
C PHE A 82 -6.24 -0.93 -8.59
N GLU A 83 -7.40 -0.95 -9.23
CA GLU A 83 -8.69 -1.01 -8.55
C GLU A 83 -8.92 -2.33 -7.80
N LEU A 84 -8.41 -3.45 -8.30
CA LEU A 84 -8.46 -4.75 -7.61
C LEU A 84 -7.80 -4.67 -6.22
N HIS A 85 -6.59 -4.08 -6.14
CA HIS A 85 -5.92 -3.87 -4.86
C HIS A 85 -6.75 -2.95 -3.95
N TYR A 86 -7.15 -1.77 -4.44
CA TYR A 86 -7.83 -0.80 -3.61
C TYR A 86 -9.27 -1.18 -3.26
N PHE A 87 -9.96 -1.92 -4.12
CA PHE A 87 -11.25 -2.53 -3.77
C PHE A 87 -11.10 -3.50 -2.58
N GLN A 88 -10.10 -4.35 -2.64
CA GLN A 88 -9.79 -5.27 -1.54
C GLN A 88 -9.40 -4.50 -0.27
N ARG A 89 -8.56 -3.48 -0.40
CA ARG A 89 -8.01 -2.72 0.73
C ARG A 89 -9.04 -1.81 1.39
N SER A 90 -9.92 -1.18 0.59
CA SER A 90 -10.94 -0.24 1.07
C SER A 90 -12.22 -0.94 1.55
N PHE A 91 -12.68 -1.96 0.82
CA PHE A 91 -14.04 -2.48 1.00
C PHE A 91 -14.10 -3.94 1.48
N ILE A 92 -13.00 -4.69 1.47
CA ILE A 92 -12.96 -6.06 1.98
C ILE A 92 -12.14 -6.15 3.27
N PHE A 93 -10.89 -5.72 3.23
CA PHE A 93 -9.96 -5.83 4.36
C PHE A 93 -10.48 -5.25 5.68
N PRO A 94 -11.10 -4.03 5.73
CA PRO A 94 -11.57 -3.47 6.98
C PRO A 94 -12.63 -4.33 7.67
N PHE A 95 -13.49 -4.99 6.90
CA PHE A 95 -14.54 -5.85 7.45
C PHE A 95 -14.01 -7.20 7.92
N LEU A 96 -12.88 -7.66 7.37
CA LEU A 96 -12.21 -8.88 7.83
C LEU A 96 -11.40 -8.67 9.11
N MET A 97 -11.07 -7.42 9.48
CA MET A 97 -10.33 -7.13 10.71
C MET A 97 -11.12 -7.55 11.94
N LYS A 98 -10.44 -8.23 12.87
CA LYS A 98 -10.96 -8.63 14.17
C LYS A 98 -10.52 -7.63 15.25
N GLY A 99 -11.37 -7.40 16.23
CA GLY A 99 -11.07 -6.53 17.38
C GLY A 99 -11.72 -5.15 17.31
N LYS A 100 -11.53 -4.37 18.37
CA LYS A 100 -12.15 -3.05 18.60
C LYS A 100 -11.09 -1.94 18.62
N SER A 101 -9.99 -2.09 17.87
CA SER A 101 -8.96 -1.06 17.78
C SER A 101 -9.51 0.26 17.23
N ARG A 102 -8.83 1.35 17.51
CA ARG A 102 -9.19 2.69 17.04
C ARG A 102 -8.06 3.24 16.17
N MET A 103 -8.42 4.14 15.25
CA MET A 103 -7.49 4.85 14.38
C MET A 103 -7.52 6.34 14.75
N PRO A 104 -6.37 6.98 15.02
CA PRO A 104 -6.33 8.41 15.22
C PRO A 104 -6.82 9.18 13.98
N LEU A 105 -7.68 10.18 14.21
CA LEU A 105 -8.27 11.00 13.15
C LEU A 105 -7.19 11.69 12.30
N ALA A 106 -6.12 12.19 12.93
CA ALA A 106 -5.01 12.81 12.22
C ALA A 106 -4.34 11.85 11.22
N ILE A 107 -4.12 10.59 11.62
CA ILE A 107 -3.52 9.57 10.74
C ILE A 107 -4.46 9.24 9.58
N MET A 108 -5.76 9.09 9.87
CA MET A 108 -6.76 8.87 8.83
C MET A 108 -6.78 10.01 7.80
N LEU A 109 -6.79 11.27 8.25
CA LEU A 109 -6.81 12.44 7.36
C LEU A 109 -5.52 12.57 6.54
N MET A 110 -4.36 12.32 7.12
CA MET A 110 -3.10 12.25 6.36
C MET A 110 -3.15 11.18 5.27
N GLY A 111 -3.72 10.01 5.59
CA GLY A 111 -3.92 8.95 4.60
C GLY A 111 -4.91 9.33 3.50
N VAL A 112 -6.02 10.02 3.82
CA VAL A 112 -6.96 10.57 2.83
C VAL A 112 -6.25 11.49 1.84
N VAL A 113 -5.48 12.47 2.35
CA VAL A 113 -4.73 13.41 1.50
C VAL A 113 -3.73 12.67 0.62
N PHE A 114 -2.96 11.76 1.22
CA PHE A 114 -2.01 10.94 0.47
C PHE A 114 -2.70 10.13 -0.63
N ASN A 115 -3.80 9.47 -0.32
CA ASN A 115 -4.52 8.61 -1.25
C ASN A 115 -5.17 9.40 -2.41
N VAL A 116 -5.68 10.62 -2.16
CA VAL A 116 -6.11 11.52 -3.24
C VAL A 116 -4.93 11.86 -4.16
N LEU A 117 -3.79 12.26 -3.61
CA LEU A 117 -2.60 12.59 -4.39
C LEU A 117 -2.06 11.39 -5.16
N ASN A 118 -2.07 10.20 -4.56
CA ASN A 118 -1.67 8.97 -5.24
C ASN A 118 -2.60 8.65 -6.41
N GLY A 119 -3.92 8.70 -6.21
CA GLY A 119 -4.89 8.48 -7.29
C GLY A 119 -4.71 9.49 -8.44
N LEU A 120 -4.45 10.76 -8.12
CA LEU A 120 -4.13 11.77 -9.12
C LEU A 120 -2.84 11.45 -9.88
N MET A 121 -1.75 11.09 -9.19
CA MET A 121 -0.49 10.72 -9.86
C MET A 121 -0.66 9.54 -10.81
N GLN A 122 -1.32 8.47 -10.35
CA GLN A 122 -1.49 7.26 -11.16
C GLN A 122 -2.43 7.51 -12.35
N GLY A 123 -3.61 8.07 -12.09
CA GLY A 123 -4.63 8.27 -13.11
C GLY A 123 -4.25 9.33 -14.14
N GLU A 124 -3.63 10.43 -13.72
CA GLU A 124 -3.16 11.47 -14.66
C GLU A 124 -2.10 10.91 -15.60
N TRP A 125 -1.15 10.12 -15.10
CA TRP A 125 -0.18 9.49 -15.99
C TRP A 125 -0.85 8.50 -16.95
N LEU A 126 -1.58 7.53 -16.42
CA LEU A 126 -2.10 6.42 -17.22
C LEU A 126 -3.11 6.85 -18.28
N PHE A 127 -3.87 7.91 -18.03
CA PHE A 127 -5.01 8.27 -18.87
C PHE A 127 -4.85 9.58 -19.64
N TYR A 128 -3.90 10.44 -19.26
CA TYR A 128 -3.83 11.80 -19.84
C TYR A 128 -2.42 12.23 -20.23
N LEU A 129 -1.37 11.78 -19.55
CA LEU A 129 -0.02 12.31 -19.69
C LEU A 129 0.99 11.31 -20.25
N ALA A 130 0.67 10.03 -20.29
CA ALA A 130 1.52 9.03 -20.94
C ALA A 130 1.71 9.45 -22.42
N PRO A 131 2.94 9.32 -22.99
CA PRO A 131 3.20 9.62 -24.38
C PRO A 131 2.22 8.90 -25.31
N GLU A 132 1.75 9.61 -26.33
CA GLU A 132 0.85 9.01 -27.33
C GLU A 132 1.49 7.77 -27.95
N GLY A 133 0.70 6.68 -28.05
CA GLY A 133 1.18 5.42 -28.59
C GLY A 133 2.05 4.58 -27.63
N LEU A 134 2.29 5.00 -26.40
CA LEU A 134 3.04 4.20 -25.42
C LEU A 134 2.28 2.92 -25.06
N TYR A 135 1.03 3.04 -24.67
CA TYR A 135 0.21 1.94 -24.16
C TYR A 135 -0.73 1.36 -25.22
N THR A 136 -0.16 0.95 -26.35
CA THR A 136 -0.90 0.20 -27.39
C THR A 136 -1.10 -1.27 -26.99
N ASP A 137 -1.88 -2.03 -27.77
CA ASP A 137 -2.07 -3.47 -27.55
C ASP A 137 -0.74 -4.24 -27.56
N ALA A 138 0.26 -3.77 -28.32
CA ALA A 138 1.60 -4.35 -28.34
C ALA A 138 2.30 -4.29 -26.98
N TRP A 139 1.95 -3.34 -26.10
CA TRP A 139 2.47 -3.26 -24.75
C TRP A 139 2.22 -4.53 -23.95
N LEU A 140 1.05 -5.15 -24.11
CA LEU A 140 0.66 -6.37 -23.41
C LEU A 140 1.50 -7.61 -23.83
N SER A 141 2.28 -7.49 -24.89
CA SER A 141 3.22 -8.53 -25.34
C SER A 141 4.66 -8.29 -24.87
N THR A 142 4.94 -7.19 -24.16
CA THR A 142 6.29 -6.85 -23.72
C THR A 142 6.75 -7.71 -22.54
N PRO A 143 8.07 -8.00 -22.44
CA PRO A 143 8.63 -8.69 -21.27
C PRO A 143 8.35 -7.95 -19.96
N SER A 144 8.41 -6.61 -19.96
CA SER A 144 8.09 -5.76 -18.81
C SER A 144 6.69 -6.00 -18.27
N PHE A 145 5.71 -6.05 -19.19
CA PHE A 145 4.32 -6.32 -18.81
C PHE A 145 4.19 -7.71 -18.14
N TRP A 146 4.71 -8.76 -18.77
CA TRP A 146 4.57 -10.12 -18.23
C TRP A 146 5.34 -10.34 -16.93
N PHE A 147 6.55 -9.83 -16.83
CA PHE A 147 7.32 -9.92 -15.59
C PHE A 147 6.64 -9.12 -14.46
N GLY A 148 6.17 -7.91 -14.77
CA GLY A 148 5.50 -7.07 -13.79
C GLY A 148 4.17 -7.65 -13.31
N ILE A 149 3.33 -8.23 -14.19
CA ILE A 149 2.06 -8.83 -13.79
C ILE A 149 2.25 -10.07 -12.91
N ILE A 150 3.29 -10.87 -13.20
CA ILE A 150 3.65 -12.02 -12.35
C ILE A 150 4.07 -11.53 -10.95
N LEU A 151 4.92 -10.50 -10.87
CA LEU A 151 5.32 -9.91 -9.59
C LEU A 151 4.12 -9.32 -8.84
N PHE A 152 3.22 -8.63 -9.53
CA PHE A 152 2.02 -8.05 -8.94
C PHE A 152 1.19 -9.13 -8.24
N PHE A 153 0.85 -10.20 -8.92
CA PHE A 153 0.04 -11.27 -8.33
C PHE A 153 0.78 -12.09 -7.26
N ILE A 154 2.09 -12.27 -7.38
CA ILE A 154 2.89 -12.87 -6.31
C ILE A 154 2.85 -11.97 -5.06
N GLY A 155 3.08 -10.67 -5.21
CA GLY A 155 3.03 -9.71 -4.12
C GLY A 155 1.67 -9.67 -3.46
N MET A 156 0.59 -9.55 -4.23
CA MET A 156 -0.79 -9.58 -3.76
C MET A 156 -1.10 -10.89 -3.01
N GLY A 157 -0.70 -12.04 -3.54
CA GLY A 157 -0.88 -13.33 -2.90
C GLY A 157 -0.16 -13.44 -1.56
N ILE A 158 1.08 -12.93 -1.47
CA ILE A 158 1.84 -12.86 -0.22
C ILE A 158 1.15 -11.92 0.78
N ASN A 159 0.69 -10.74 0.34
CA ASN A 159 0.00 -9.77 1.18
C ASN A 159 -1.28 -10.37 1.78
N LEU A 160 -2.17 -10.90 0.95
CA LEU A 160 -3.44 -11.48 1.36
C LEU A 160 -3.26 -12.70 2.28
N HIS A 161 -2.31 -13.60 1.95
CA HIS A 161 -2.00 -14.75 2.79
C HIS A 161 -1.45 -14.31 4.15
N SER A 162 -0.54 -13.34 4.18
CA SER A 162 0.07 -12.82 5.41
C SER A 162 -0.95 -12.15 6.30
N ASP A 163 -1.86 -11.35 5.75
CA ASP A 163 -2.98 -10.76 6.48
C ASP A 163 -3.92 -11.84 7.04
N SER A 164 -4.16 -12.91 6.28
CA SER A 164 -4.94 -14.06 6.76
C SER A 164 -4.25 -14.76 7.94
N VAL A 165 -2.93 -14.94 7.89
CA VAL A 165 -2.15 -15.50 9.01
C VAL A 165 -2.35 -14.65 10.28
N ILE A 166 -2.20 -13.32 10.20
CA ILE A 166 -2.41 -12.43 11.35
C ILE A 166 -3.84 -12.54 11.90
N ARG A 167 -4.85 -12.55 11.04
CA ARG A 167 -6.26 -12.64 11.45
C ARG A 167 -6.58 -13.95 12.20
N HIS A 168 -5.85 -15.02 11.91
CA HIS A 168 -6.08 -16.34 12.51
C HIS A 168 -5.13 -16.68 13.67
N LEU A 169 -4.24 -15.75 14.09
CA LEU A 169 -3.37 -15.94 15.23
C LEU A 169 -4.15 -16.07 16.54
N ARG A 170 -5.28 -15.39 16.66
CA ARG A 170 -6.09 -15.35 17.88
C ARG A 170 -7.43 -16.05 17.71
N LYS A 171 -7.84 -16.77 18.75
CA LYS A 171 -9.22 -17.23 18.89
C LYS A 171 -10.14 -16.06 19.28
N PRO A 172 -11.45 -16.15 19.04
CA PRO A 172 -12.40 -15.16 19.54
C PRO A 172 -12.25 -14.95 21.06
N GLY A 173 -12.16 -13.69 21.49
CA GLY A 173 -11.98 -13.33 22.91
C GLY A 173 -10.53 -13.34 23.42
N ASP A 174 -9.58 -13.87 22.67
CA ASP A 174 -8.16 -13.83 23.05
C ASP A 174 -7.52 -12.48 22.72
N THR A 175 -6.97 -11.80 23.73
CA THR A 175 -6.33 -10.48 23.61
C THR A 175 -4.80 -10.56 23.61
N ARG A 176 -4.20 -11.73 23.82
CA ARG A 176 -2.75 -11.92 23.83
C ARG A 176 -2.14 -11.64 22.46
N HIS A 177 -0.88 -11.27 22.45
CA HIS A 177 -0.09 -11.15 21.24
C HIS A 177 0.56 -12.49 20.91
N TYR A 178 0.74 -12.75 19.63
CA TYR A 178 1.39 -13.96 19.12
C TYR A 178 2.35 -13.60 18.01
N LEU A 179 3.51 -14.21 17.99
CA LEU A 179 4.47 -14.09 16.92
C LEU A 179 4.00 -14.91 15.71
N PRO A 180 3.72 -14.30 14.54
CA PRO A 180 3.35 -15.05 13.35
C PRO A 180 4.52 -15.89 12.84
N GLN A 181 4.23 -17.12 12.38
CA GLN A 181 5.27 -18.08 11.98
C GLN A 181 4.97 -18.82 10.67
N LYS A 182 3.82 -18.56 10.04
CA LYS A 182 3.39 -19.24 8.80
C LYS A 182 3.69 -18.40 7.56
N GLY A 183 3.86 -19.07 6.42
CA GLY A 183 4.08 -18.40 5.14
C GLY A 183 5.32 -17.52 5.15
N MET A 184 5.21 -16.30 4.62
CA MET A 184 6.32 -15.35 4.53
C MET A 184 6.87 -14.93 5.91
N TYR A 185 6.09 -15.05 6.99
CA TYR A 185 6.57 -14.79 8.36
C TYR A 185 7.68 -15.73 8.86
N ARG A 186 8.02 -16.77 8.12
CA ARG A 186 9.24 -17.57 8.36
C ARG A 186 10.51 -16.82 8.04
N TYR A 187 10.46 -15.85 7.11
CA TYR A 187 11.61 -15.14 6.56
C TYR A 187 11.67 -13.69 7.00
N VAL A 188 10.52 -13.03 7.08
CA VAL A 188 10.40 -11.63 7.47
C VAL A 188 9.36 -11.46 8.60
N THR A 189 9.51 -10.40 9.40
CA THR A 189 8.59 -10.11 10.51
C THR A 189 7.29 -9.43 10.09
N SER A 190 7.26 -8.88 8.88
CA SER A 190 6.13 -8.15 8.30
C SER A 190 5.82 -8.66 6.89
N GLY A 191 5.37 -9.92 6.79
CA GLY A 191 5.14 -10.59 5.52
C GLY A 191 4.10 -9.89 4.62
N ASN A 192 3.09 -9.26 5.21
CA ASN A 192 2.10 -8.47 4.49
C ASN A 192 2.73 -7.21 3.83
N TYR A 193 3.61 -6.50 4.54
CA TYR A 193 4.31 -5.33 3.99
C TYR A 193 5.28 -5.72 2.87
N PHE A 194 5.97 -6.84 3.04
CA PHE A 194 6.83 -7.39 1.99
C PHE A 194 6.01 -7.71 0.73
N GLY A 195 4.86 -8.37 0.88
CA GLY A 195 3.96 -8.68 -0.23
C GLY A 195 3.46 -7.41 -0.94
N GLU A 196 3.04 -6.41 -0.18
CA GLU A 196 2.55 -5.13 -0.72
C GLU A 196 3.64 -4.37 -1.48
N LEU A 197 4.89 -4.37 -0.99
CA LEU A 197 6.00 -3.77 -1.70
C LEU A 197 6.30 -4.51 -3.03
N VAL A 198 6.30 -5.84 -3.03
CA VAL A 198 6.51 -6.65 -4.25
C VAL A 198 5.39 -6.41 -5.25
N GLU A 199 4.14 -6.29 -4.79
CA GLU A 199 2.97 -5.98 -5.61
C GLU A 199 3.13 -4.65 -6.33
N TRP A 200 3.50 -3.58 -5.62
CA TRP A 200 3.68 -2.26 -6.22
C TRP A 200 4.92 -2.14 -7.10
N ILE A 201 6.00 -2.87 -6.80
CA ILE A 201 7.13 -3.02 -7.74
C ILE A 201 6.62 -3.70 -9.03
N GLY A 202 5.82 -4.75 -8.91
CA GLY A 202 5.19 -5.41 -10.06
C GLY A 202 4.37 -4.43 -10.90
N PHE A 203 3.54 -3.59 -10.27
CA PHE A 203 2.75 -2.56 -10.95
C PHE A 203 3.64 -1.50 -11.63
N ALA A 204 4.71 -1.06 -10.99
CA ALA A 204 5.65 -0.11 -11.57
C ALA A 204 6.39 -0.69 -12.78
N VAL A 205 6.76 -1.97 -12.74
CA VAL A 205 7.43 -2.67 -13.84
C VAL A 205 6.46 -2.90 -15.01
N LEU A 206 5.22 -3.34 -14.77
CA LEU A 206 4.26 -3.61 -15.84
C LEU A 206 3.77 -2.35 -16.55
N THR A 207 3.74 -1.20 -15.85
CA THR A 207 3.34 0.09 -16.45
C THR A 207 4.52 0.91 -16.93
N CYS A 208 5.75 0.69 -16.42
CA CYS A 208 6.90 1.59 -16.57
C CYS A 208 6.58 3.06 -16.25
N SER A 209 5.56 3.29 -15.40
CA SER A 209 5.06 4.61 -15.04
C SER A 209 5.98 5.31 -14.02
N PRO A 210 6.37 6.57 -14.23
CA PRO A 210 7.11 7.33 -13.24
C PRO A 210 6.29 7.54 -11.95
N ALA A 211 4.97 7.70 -12.05
CA ALA A 211 4.07 7.80 -10.91
C ALA A 211 4.07 6.51 -10.08
N ALA A 212 4.08 5.35 -10.74
CA ALA A 212 4.13 4.07 -10.04
C ALA A 212 5.47 3.88 -9.30
N TRP A 213 6.60 4.31 -9.86
CA TRP A 213 7.89 4.29 -9.15
C TRP A 213 7.92 5.24 -7.94
N VAL A 214 7.33 6.43 -8.04
CA VAL A 214 7.15 7.32 -6.88
C VAL A 214 6.29 6.65 -5.81
N PHE A 215 5.27 5.92 -6.20
CA PHE A 215 4.44 5.19 -5.25
C PHE A 215 5.17 3.99 -4.62
N VAL A 216 6.03 3.28 -5.34
CA VAL A 216 6.95 2.27 -4.76
C VAL A 216 7.84 2.91 -3.70
N LEU A 217 8.41 4.08 -3.97
CA LEU A 217 9.21 4.83 -3.00
C LEU A 217 8.39 5.16 -1.73
N TRP A 218 7.15 5.61 -1.89
CA TRP A 218 6.25 5.90 -0.77
C TRP A 218 5.89 4.64 0.03
N THR A 219 5.59 3.55 -0.65
CA THR A 219 5.30 2.26 -0.01
C THR A 219 6.49 1.83 0.84
N PHE A 220 7.70 1.85 0.28
CA PHE A 220 8.91 1.55 1.02
C PHE A 220 9.13 2.52 2.19
N ALA A 221 8.98 3.83 1.96
CA ALA A 221 9.17 4.87 2.98
C ALA A 221 8.24 4.72 4.20
N ASN A 222 7.03 4.23 3.99
CA ASN A 222 6.09 3.99 5.08
C ASN A 222 6.27 2.63 5.73
N LEU A 223 6.45 1.57 4.94
CA LEU A 223 6.39 0.21 5.43
C LEU A 223 7.70 -0.27 6.04
N ALA A 224 8.87 0.16 5.54
CA ALA A 224 10.16 -0.30 6.05
C ALA A 224 10.43 0.18 7.50
N PRO A 225 10.25 1.47 7.87
CA PRO A 225 10.42 1.90 9.26
C PRO A 225 9.39 1.25 10.20
N ARG A 226 8.18 1.01 9.70
CA ARG A 226 7.14 0.34 10.46
C ARG A 226 7.46 -1.13 10.69
N ALA A 227 7.96 -1.84 9.68
CA ALA A 227 8.43 -3.23 9.80
C ALA A 227 9.57 -3.34 10.81
N ASN A 228 10.54 -2.41 10.78
CA ASN A 228 11.58 -2.34 11.80
C ASN A 228 11.02 -2.14 13.22
N SER A 229 10.04 -1.25 13.38
CA SER A 229 9.37 -1.03 14.67
C SER A 229 8.65 -2.29 15.17
N ILE A 230 7.98 -3.03 14.29
CA ILE A 230 7.31 -4.31 14.60
C ILE A 230 8.33 -5.37 15.02
N ARG A 231 9.44 -5.48 14.27
CA ARG A 231 10.53 -6.43 14.58
C ARG A 231 11.14 -6.17 15.96
N ASN A 232 11.40 -4.90 16.28
CA ASN A 232 11.93 -4.52 17.59
C ASN A 232 10.93 -4.86 18.69
N ARG A 233 9.64 -4.55 18.51
CA ARG A 233 8.60 -4.94 19.46
C ARG A 233 8.51 -6.46 19.65
N TYR A 234 8.59 -7.24 18.58
CA TYR A 234 8.59 -8.70 18.72
C TYR A 234 9.83 -9.21 19.47
N ARG A 235 10.98 -8.58 19.30
CA ARG A 235 12.20 -8.91 20.07
C ARG A 235 12.07 -8.57 21.54
N GLU A 236 11.41 -7.46 21.87
CA GLU A 236 11.12 -7.05 23.26
C GLU A 236 10.11 -8.01 23.92
N GLU A 237 9.05 -8.39 23.19
CA GLU A 237 7.92 -9.17 23.74
C GLU A 237 8.19 -10.69 23.77
N PHE A 238 8.86 -11.24 22.78
CA PHE A 238 9.08 -12.68 22.61
C PHE A 238 10.53 -13.13 22.74
N GLY A 239 11.47 -12.19 22.88
CA GLY A 239 12.91 -12.46 22.90
C GLY A 239 13.55 -12.51 21.53
N LYS A 240 14.87 -12.25 21.51
CA LYS A 240 15.67 -12.21 20.26
C LYS A 240 15.72 -13.56 19.57
N ASP A 241 15.79 -14.66 20.33
CA ASP A 241 15.90 -16.03 19.81
C ASP A 241 14.60 -16.47 19.12
N ALA A 242 13.42 -16.09 19.66
CA ALA A 242 12.13 -16.40 19.06
C ALA A 242 11.93 -15.70 17.71
N VAL A 243 12.43 -14.46 17.55
CA VAL A 243 12.43 -13.73 16.28
C VAL A 243 13.49 -14.26 15.34
N GLY A 244 14.65 -14.69 15.86
CA GLY A 244 15.74 -15.29 15.11
C GLY A 244 16.32 -14.37 14.03
N LYS A 245 16.68 -14.96 12.88
CA LYS A 245 17.32 -14.24 11.75
C LYS A 245 16.32 -13.55 10.79
N ARG A 246 15.03 -13.51 11.15
CA ARG A 246 14.02 -12.87 10.27
C ARG A 246 14.35 -11.41 10.03
N LYS A 247 14.17 -10.98 8.78
CA LYS A 247 14.35 -9.58 8.37
C LYS A 247 13.09 -8.76 8.70
N GLU A 248 13.18 -7.46 8.68
CA GLU A 248 12.05 -6.53 8.69
C GLU A 248 11.34 -6.50 7.34
#